data_c60cd7fff37d7b39973903b6f116d1ff
#
_entry.id   c60cd7fff37d7b39973903b6f116d1ff
#
_cell.length_a   1.000
_cell.length_b   1.000
_cell.length_c   1.000
_cell.angle_alpha   90.00
_cell.angle_beta   90.00
_cell.angle_gamma   90.00
#
_symmetry.space_group_name_H-M   'P 1'
#
loop_
_entity.id
_entity.type
_entity.pdbx_description
1 polymer ?
#
loop_
_entity_poly.entity_id
_entity_poly.type
_entity_poly.pdbx_seq_one_letter_code
_entity_poly.pdbx_strand_id
1 'polypeptide(L)'
;MFAKLRRFLRFFSRRSRTINNQPLNKASLIVIILIDIVILTNVFIGLNDIAQWHISPASAYPCYTEWDSYRNQTAESKDFDIVRQAADPMGPIWHQRYQQGAVDHLGEVSPLCLQYAETKDAIKQGSSAAILESLDQKQAAIATLENTNRTIRQQYDSTLLEEIAEQPREQSINQTSAAQAKTTLDQNNAQINTLKVEISTLKNELTSAPESQAFLDLLQQETAFQTVEQGYKRAAFWYPSIQLVFQAIFLIPLIVGALAGYTLAQRYHHGLIALISWHLLVIFFIPLIPEKRYV
;
A
#
# COMPACT_ATOMS: atom_id res chain seq x y z
N MET A 1 26.95 27.46 -16.96
CA MET A 1 26.97 26.44 -15.90
C MET A 1 27.84 25.23 -16.29
N PHE A 2 27.72 24.65 -17.46
CA PHE A 2 28.46 23.47 -17.94
C PHE A 2 30.01 23.62 -17.99
N ALA A 3 30.56 24.82 -18.30
CA ALA A 3 32.00 25.02 -18.33
C ALA A 3 32.67 24.94 -16.94
N LYS A 4 32.01 25.39 -15.88
CA LYS A 4 32.50 25.29 -14.49
C LYS A 4 32.45 23.83 -14.02
N LEU A 5 31.38 23.08 -14.34
CA LEU A 5 31.25 21.68 -14.04
C LEU A 5 32.33 20.84 -14.76
N ARG A 6 32.62 21.13 -16.02
CA ARG A 6 33.65 20.43 -16.82
C ARG A 6 35.08 20.70 -16.31
N ARG A 7 35.34 21.91 -15.75
CA ARG A 7 36.62 22.21 -15.07
C ARG A 7 36.71 21.45 -13.73
N PHE A 8 35.64 21.43 -12.96
CA PHE A 8 35.56 20.70 -11.71
C PHE A 8 35.77 19.20 -11.91
N LEU A 9 35.09 18.58 -12.88
CA LEU A 9 35.24 17.18 -13.24
C LEU A 9 36.66 16.84 -13.72
N ARG A 10 37.33 17.71 -14.50
CA ARG A 10 38.73 17.50 -14.93
C ARG A 10 39.72 17.64 -13.76
N PHE A 11 39.55 18.59 -12.88
CA PHE A 11 40.35 18.75 -11.68
C PHE A 11 40.21 17.51 -10.78
N PHE A 12 39.02 17.06 -10.63
CA PHE A 12 38.62 15.89 -9.87
C PHE A 12 39.24 14.61 -10.40
N SER A 13 39.05 14.31 -11.69
CA SER A 13 39.58 13.15 -12.37
C SER A 13 41.14 13.09 -12.34
N ARG A 14 41.80 14.25 -12.39
CA ARG A 14 43.25 14.30 -12.35
C ARG A 14 43.80 13.97 -10.96
N ARG A 15 43.14 14.43 -9.90
CA ARG A 15 43.56 14.24 -8.50
C ARG A 15 43.24 12.82 -7.99
N SER A 16 42.22 12.19 -8.53
CA SER A 16 41.85 10.80 -8.20
C SER A 16 42.78 9.72 -8.82
N ARG A 17 43.67 10.11 -9.71
CA ARG A 17 44.54 9.16 -10.43
C ARG A 17 46.03 9.30 -10.13
N THR A 18 46.42 10.19 -9.23
CA THR A 18 47.83 10.46 -8.95
C THR A 18 48.13 10.42 -7.45
N ILE A 19 49.24 9.75 -7.09
CA ILE A 19 49.84 9.81 -5.75
C ILE A 19 51.13 10.57 -5.90
N ASN A 20 51.34 11.64 -5.08
CA ASN A 20 52.57 12.46 -5.14
C ASN A 20 52.94 12.90 -6.55
N ASN A 21 51.96 13.30 -7.39
CA ASN A 21 52.13 13.66 -8.83
C ASN A 21 52.54 12.52 -9.76
N GLN A 22 52.62 11.27 -9.32
CA GLN A 22 52.85 10.12 -10.16
C GLN A 22 51.55 9.40 -10.51
N PRO A 23 51.35 8.90 -11.72
CA PRO A 23 50.16 8.17 -12.08
C PRO A 23 50.13 6.80 -11.38
N LEU A 24 48.96 6.40 -10.89
CA LEU A 24 48.72 5.08 -10.29
C LEU A 24 48.88 3.98 -11.34
N ASN A 25 49.41 2.82 -10.89
CA ASN A 25 49.40 1.60 -11.69
C ASN A 25 47.93 1.21 -12.00
N LYS A 26 47.68 0.68 -13.22
CA LYS A 26 46.33 0.27 -13.66
C LYS A 26 45.66 -0.71 -12.69
N ALA A 27 46.42 -1.65 -12.13
CA ALA A 27 45.90 -2.62 -11.16
C ALA A 27 45.44 -1.95 -9.88
N SER A 28 46.25 -1.04 -9.31
CA SER A 28 45.86 -0.27 -8.11
C SER A 28 44.65 0.62 -8.34
N LEU A 29 44.52 1.20 -9.54
CA LEU A 29 43.35 1.99 -9.89
C LEU A 29 42.06 1.15 -9.92
N ILE A 30 42.12 -0.07 -10.47
CA ILE A 30 40.98 -0.99 -10.49
C ILE A 30 40.55 -1.37 -9.08
N VAL A 31 41.50 -1.69 -8.20
CA VAL A 31 41.21 -2.06 -6.80
C VAL A 31 40.55 -0.91 -6.07
N ILE A 32 41.06 0.33 -6.23
CA ILE A 32 40.45 1.52 -5.60
C ILE A 32 39.01 1.71 -6.10
N ILE A 33 38.75 1.61 -7.39
CA ILE A 33 37.39 1.75 -7.95
C ILE A 33 36.44 0.67 -7.37
N LEU A 34 36.88 -0.57 -7.23
CA LEU A 34 36.08 -1.63 -6.61
C LEU A 34 35.75 -1.32 -5.15
N ILE A 35 36.73 -0.84 -4.38
CA ILE A 35 36.49 -0.42 -2.99
C ILE A 35 35.52 0.77 -2.94
N ASP A 36 35.66 1.76 -3.83
CA ASP A 36 34.79 2.91 -3.92
C ASP A 36 33.35 2.49 -4.22
N ILE A 37 33.13 1.53 -5.11
CA ILE A 37 31.79 0.99 -5.41
C ILE A 37 31.17 0.34 -4.16
N VAL A 38 31.94 -0.50 -3.45
CA VAL A 38 31.46 -1.14 -2.23
C VAL A 38 31.09 -0.11 -1.16
N ILE A 39 31.93 0.89 -0.92
CA ILE A 39 31.67 1.94 0.05
C ILE A 39 30.45 2.77 -0.36
N LEU A 40 30.37 3.17 -1.63
CA LEU A 40 29.23 3.93 -2.16
C LEU A 40 27.91 3.19 -1.96
N THR A 41 27.89 1.88 -2.29
CA THR A 41 26.70 1.05 -2.09
C THR A 41 26.27 1.01 -0.62
N ASN A 42 27.21 0.80 0.30
CA ASN A 42 26.92 0.76 1.74
C ASN A 42 26.46 2.13 2.26
N VAL A 43 27.02 3.23 1.74
CA VAL A 43 26.57 4.58 2.09
C VAL A 43 25.12 4.82 1.63
N PHE A 44 24.75 4.39 0.42
CA PHE A 44 23.37 4.50 -0.04
C PHE A 44 22.40 3.66 0.77
N ILE A 45 22.79 2.42 1.13
CA ILE A 45 21.98 1.57 2.03
C ILE A 45 21.78 2.27 3.38
N GLY A 46 22.85 2.72 4.01
CA GLY A 46 22.79 3.42 5.31
C GLY A 46 21.98 4.71 5.26
N LEU A 47 22.05 5.47 4.16
CA LEU A 47 21.24 6.67 3.95
C LEU A 47 19.75 6.34 3.81
N ASN A 48 19.42 5.25 3.12
CA ASN A 48 18.05 4.79 2.98
C ASN A 48 17.49 4.34 4.33
N ASP A 49 18.25 3.57 5.09
CA ASP A 49 17.84 3.07 6.40
C ASP A 49 17.61 4.21 7.39
N ILE A 50 18.53 5.16 7.45
CA ILE A 50 18.43 6.34 8.33
C ILE A 50 17.28 7.27 7.91
N ALA A 51 17.00 7.41 6.61
CA ALA A 51 15.88 8.20 6.12
C ALA A 51 14.52 7.64 6.56
N GLN A 52 14.45 6.35 6.87
CA GLN A 52 13.25 5.66 7.32
C GLN A 52 13.08 5.63 8.85
N TRP A 53 14.02 6.19 9.62
CA TRP A 53 13.92 6.20 11.09
C TRP A 53 12.70 6.95 11.62
N HIS A 54 12.24 7.97 10.90
CA HIS A 54 11.01 8.69 11.27
C HIS A 54 9.81 8.01 10.63
N ILE A 55 8.73 7.87 11.41
CA ILE A 55 7.47 7.30 10.93
C ILE A 55 6.99 8.04 9.67
N SER A 56 6.58 7.28 8.65
CA SER A 56 6.03 7.87 7.42
C SER A 56 4.66 8.51 7.68
N PRO A 57 4.23 9.50 6.87
CA PRO A 57 2.89 10.09 6.98
C PRO A 57 1.78 9.04 6.87
N ALA A 58 1.94 8.04 6.00
CA ALA A 58 1.00 6.95 5.83
C ALA A 58 0.96 6.02 7.05
N SER A 59 2.09 5.82 7.74
CA SER A 59 2.14 5.01 8.96
C SER A 59 1.68 5.80 10.19
N ALA A 60 1.89 7.13 10.23
CA ALA A 60 1.41 7.99 11.30
C ALA A 60 -0.12 8.22 11.23
N TYR A 61 -0.68 8.25 10.03
CA TYR A 61 -2.11 8.45 9.77
C TYR A 61 -2.67 7.33 8.87
N PRO A 62 -2.62 6.07 9.28
CA PRO A 62 -2.98 4.93 8.41
C PRO A 62 -4.47 4.88 8.06
N CYS A 63 -5.34 5.51 8.86
CA CYS A 63 -6.78 5.60 8.61
C CYS A 63 -7.16 6.64 7.55
N TYR A 64 -6.27 7.60 7.22
CA TYR A 64 -6.60 8.76 6.39
C TYR A 64 -7.12 8.37 5.00
N THR A 65 -6.42 7.51 4.29
CA THR A 65 -6.77 7.15 2.91
C THR A 65 -8.12 6.46 2.81
N GLU A 66 -8.42 5.56 3.73
CA GLU A 66 -9.70 4.84 3.77
C GLU A 66 -10.84 5.78 4.15
N TRP A 67 -10.62 6.63 5.16
CA TRP A 67 -11.59 7.61 5.61
C TRP A 67 -11.91 8.65 4.54
N ASP A 68 -10.89 9.19 3.87
CA ASP A 68 -11.05 10.12 2.74
C ASP A 68 -11.82 9.46 1.58
N SER A 69 -11.47 8.22 1.24
CA SER A 69 -12.18 7.45 0.22
C SER A 69 -13.67 7.27 0.56
N TYR A 70 -14.00 6.92 1.80
CA TYR A 70 -15.39 6.79 2.25
C TYR A 70 -16.16 8.11 2.13
N ARG A 71 -15.55 9.22 2.52
CA ARG A 71 -16.19 10.55 2.44
C ARG A 71 -16.45 11.00 1.01
N ASN A 72 -15.58 10.65 0.10
CA ASN A 72 -15.69 10.99 -1.33
C ASN A 72 -16.65 10.07 -2.10
N GLN A 73 -17.04 8.93 -1.54
CA GLN A 73 -18.03 8.04 -2.15
C GLN A 73 -19.45 8.59 -2.05
N THR A 74 -20.18 8.52 -3.18
CA THR A 74 -21.59 8.92 -3.29
C THR A 74 -22.54 7.74 -3.40
N ALA A 75 -22.03 6.50 -3.38
CA ALA A 75 -22.83 5.29 -3.48
C ALA A 75 -23.73 5.11 -2.25
N GLU A 76 -24.99 4.74 -2.44
CA GLU A 76 -25.92 4.43 -1.36
C GLU A 76 -25.46 3.25 -0.49
N SER A 77 -24.65 2.35 -1.03
CA SER A 77 -24.11 1.18 -0.33
C SER A 77 -22.86 1.46 0.49
N LYS A 78 -22.30 2.69 0.48
CA LYS A 78 -21.00 2.99 1.07
C LYS A 78 -20.88 2.59 2.56
N ASP A 79 -21.96 2.79 3.33
CA ASP A 79 -21.99 2.46 4.76
C ASP A 79 -21.93 0.94 4.97
N PHE A 80 -22.70 0.20 4.16
CA PHE A 80 -22.66 -1.25 4.17
C PHE A 80 -21.28 -1.78 3.72
N ASP A 81 -20.71 -1.21 2.66
CA ASP A 81 -19.46 -1.70 2.08
C ASP A 81 -18.28 -1.53 3.05
N ILE A 82 -18.19 -0.38 3.75
CA ILE A 82 -17.13 -0.15 4.73
C ILE A 82 -17.31 -1.00 5.99
N VAL A 83 -18.55 -1.19 6.46
CA VAL A 83 -18.85 -2.07 7.59
C VAL A 83 -18.57 -3.53 7.24
N ARG A 84 -18.95 -3.98 6.03
CA ARG A 84 -18.65 -5.33 5.54
C ARG A 84 -17.14 -5.59 5.52
N GLN A 85 -16.35 -4.62 5.05
CA GLN A 85 -14.89 -4.73 5.06
C GLN A 85 -14.32 -4.80 6.48
N ALA A 86 -14.90 -4.04 7.42
CA ALA A 86 -14.48 -4.07 8.81
C ALA A 86 -14.81 -5.42 9.50
N ALA A 87 -15.95 -6.01 9.16
CA ALA A 87 -16.45 -7.26 9.71
C ALA A 87 -15.80 -8.51 9.11
N ASP A 88 -14.95 -8.41 8.08
CA ASP A 88 -14.28 -9.55 7.44
C ASP A 88 -13.48 -10.37 8.46
N PRO A 89 -13.85 -11.63 8.73
CA PRO A 89 -13.15 -12.47 9.70
C PRO A 89 -11.71 -12.79 9.29
N MET A 90 -11.41 -12.80 7.99
CA MET A 90 -10.07 -13.05 7.45
C MET A 90 -9.19 -11.78 7.44
N GLY A 91 -9.77 -10.62 7.70
CA GLY A 91 -9.08 -9.35 7.77
C GLY A 91 -8.09 -9.25 8.95
N PRO A 92 -7.17 -8.30 8.96
CA PRO A 92 -6.24 -8.08 10.07
C PRO A 92 -6.95 -7.55 11.31
N ILE A 93 -6.29 -7.64 12.46
CA ILE A 93 -6.62 -6.81 13.63
C ILE A 93 -6.03 -5.43 13.37
N TRP A 94 -6.91 -4.45 13.11
CA TRP A 94 -6.51 -3.13 12.61
C TRP A 94 -5.70 -2.35 13.63
N HIS A 95 -6.09 -2.40 14.90
CA HIS A 95 -5.37 -1.72 15.98
C HIS A 95 -3.92 -2.21 16.07
N GLN A 96 -3.72 -3.53 16.07
CA GLN A 96 -2.38 -4.14 16.10
C GLN A 96 -1.58 -3.79 14.85
N ARG A 97 -2.21 -3.86 13.67
CA ARG A 97 -1.57 -3.53 12.40
C ARG A 97 -1.08 -2.07 12.36
N TYR A 98 -1.90 -1.14 12.87
CA TYR A 98 -1.52 0.27 12.90
C TYR A 98 -0.37 0.53 13.87
N GLN A 99 -0.39 -0.09 15.05
CA GLN A 99 0.71 0.00 16.00
C GLN A 99 2.02 -0.59 15.45
N GLN A 100 1.95 -1.72 14.74
CA GLN A 100 3.12 -2.33 14.09
C GLN A 100 3.78 -1.41 13.06
N GLY A 101 3.01 -0.56 12.40
CA GLY A 101 3.54 0.44 11.46
C GLY A 101 4.40 1.53 12.10
N ALA A 102 4.38 1.67 13.44
CA ALA A 102 5.22 2.60 14.19
C ALA A 102 6.41 1.92 14.89
N VAL A 103 6.44 0.58 14.92
CA VAL A 103 7.54 -0.16 15.56
C VAL A 103 8.84 0.15 14.84
N ASP A 104 9.91 0.37 15.61
CA ASP A 104 11.25 0.72 15.15
C ASP A 104 11.37 2.09 14.43
N HIS A 105 10.32 2.93 14.51
CA HIS A 105 10.34 4.29 13.97
C HIS A 105 10.22 5.35 15.07
N LEU A 106 10.81 6.51 14.81
CA LEU A 106 10.62 7.70 15.64
C LEU A 106 9.29 8.37 15.27
N GLY A 107 8.39 8.50 16.25
CA GLY A 107 7.05 9.05 16.08
C GLY A 107 5.98 8.05 16.49
N GLU A 108 4.73 8.50 16.49
CA GLU A 108 3.58 7.76 16.97
C GLU A 108 2.46 7.77 15.94
N VAL A 109 1.64 6.73 15.98
CA VAL A 109 0.37 6.70 15.22
C VAL A 109 -0.62 7.68 15.83
N SER A 110 -1.36 8.39 15.00
CA SER A 110 -2.41 9.31 15.44
C SER A 110 -3.43 8.60 16.34
N PRO A 111 -3.74 9.16 17.53
CA PRO A 111 -4.74 8.59 18.44
C PRO A 111 -6.11 8.41 17.78
N LEU A 112 -6.50 9.31 16.88
CA LEU A 112 -7.76 9.19 16.13
C LEU A 112 -7.74 7.99 15.16
N CYS A 113 -6.59 7.67 14.55
CA CYS A 113 -6.48 6.47 13.73
C CYS A 113 -6.46 5.18 14.57
N LEU A 114 -5.93 5.23 15.79
CA LEU A 114 -6.04 4.08 16.73
C LEU A 114 -7.50 3.88 17.16
N GLN A 115 -8.22 4.95 17.50
CA GLN A 115 -9.65 4.90 17.79
C GLN A 115 -10.46 4.36 16.59
N TYR A 116 -10.14 4.82 15.37
CA TYR A 116 -10.72 4.28 14.14
C TYR A 116 -10.50 2.76 14.01
N ALA A 117 -9.29 2.30 14.30
CA ALA A 117 -8.96 0.87 14.26
C ALA A 117 -9.70 0.08 15.34
N GLU A 118 -9.81 0.62 16.57
CA GLU A 118 -10.55 0.00 17.68
C GLU A 118 -12.03 -0.18 17.35
N THR A 119 -12.70 0.86 16.80
CA THR A 119 -14.09 0.76 16.40
C THR A 119 -14.29 -0.24 15.26
N LYS A 120 -13.34 -0.33 14.35
CA LYS A 120 -13.32 -1.35 13.28
C LYS A 120 -13.15 -2.77 13.83
N ASP A 121 -12.25 -2.97 14.78
CA ASP A 121 -12.00 -4.26 15.42
C ASP A 121 -13.19 -4.69 16.29
N ALA A 122 -13.93 -3.74 16.88
CA ALA A 122 -15.15 -4.04 17.64
C ALA A 122 -16.25 -4.66 16.75
N ILE A 123 -16.42 -4.19 15.51
CA ILE A 123 -17.35 -4.79 14.53
C ILE A 123 -16.97 -6.25 14.27
N LYS A 124 -15.68 -6.54 14.11
CA LYS A 124 -15.18 -7.89 13.84
C LYS A 124 -15.41 -8.86 15.02
N GLN A 125 -15.35 -8.36 16.25
CA GLN A 125 -15.54 -9.16 17.47
C GLN A 125 -17.01 -9.40 17.81
N GLY A 126 -17.94 -8.65 17.21
CA GLY A 126 -19.39 -8.77 17.42
C GLY A 126 -20.06 -9.91 16.64
N SER A 127 -21.39 -9.84 16.54
CA SER A 127 -22.19 -10.81 15.76
C SER A 127 -22.03 -10.68 14.25
N SER A 128 -21.29 -9.72 13.79
CA SER A 128 -21.15 -9.34 12.37
C SER A 128 -20.60 -10.46 11.49
N ALA A 129 -19.70 -11.30 12.02
CA ALA A 129 -19.15 -12.44 11.29
C ALA A 129 -20.23 -13.48 10.91
N ALA A 130 -21.16 -13.79 11.82
CA ALA A 130 -22.26 -14.72 11.55
C ALA A 130 -23.27 -14.13 10.55
N ILE A 131 -23.51 -12.81 10.61
CA ILE A 131 -24.37 -12.09 9.66
C ILE A 131 -23.74 -12.14 8.27
N LEU A 132 -22.43 -11.91 8.14
CA LEU A 132 -21.71 -11.99 6.86
C LEU A 132 -21.74 -13.39 6.27
N GLU A 133 -21.50 -14.42 7.07
CA GLU A 133 -21.57 -15.81 6.61
C GLU A 133 -22.97 -16.15 6.09
N SER A 134 -24.03 -15.75 6.82
CA SER A 134 -25.41 -15.92 6.37
C SER A 134 -25.70 -15.17 5.07
N LEU A 135 -25.15 -13.97 4.93
CA LEU A 135 -25.31 -13.14 3.73
C LEU A 135 -24.65 -13.79 2.52
N ASP A 136 -23.41 -14.27 2.67
CA ASP A 136 -22.67 -14.94 1.61
C ASP A 136 -23.34 -16.28 1.19
N GLN A 137 -23.88 -17.06 2.15
CA GLN A 137 -24.66 -18.27 1.87
C GLN A 137 -25.91 -17.96 1.06
N LYS A 138 -26.66 -16.90 1.41
CA LYS A 138 -27.86 -16.48 0.66
C LYS A 138 -27.53 -15.97 -0.72
N GLN A 139 -26.44 -15.24 -0.90
CA GLN A 139 -25.97 -14.80 -2.21
C GLN A 139 -25.56 -15.99 -3.10
N ALA A 140 -24.87 -16.99 -2.54
CA ALA A 140 -24.53 -18.22 -3.24
C ALA A 140 -25.78 -19.02 -3.63
N ALA A 141 -26.80 -19.08 -2.75
CA ALA A 141 -28.08 -19.71 -3.08
C ALA A 141 -28.79 -19.02 -4.25
N ILE A 142 -28.82 -17.68 -4.27
CA ILE A 142 -29.37 -16.92 -5.41
C ILE A 142 -28.62 -17.25 -6.69
N ALA A 143 -27.29 -17.22 -6.68
CA ALA A 143 -26.48 -17.53 -7.84
C ALA A 143 -26.76 -18.96 -8.38
N THR A 144 -26.95 -19.92 -7.49
CA THR A 144 -27.32 -21.30 -7.85
C THR A 144 -28.70 -21.37 -8.49
N LEU A 145 -29.71 -20.71 -7.93
CA LEU A 145 -31.05 -20.65 -8.49
C LEU A 145 -31.10 -19.95 -9.84
N GLU A 146 -30.37 -18.84 -10.00
CA GLU A 146 -30.27 -18.13 -11.26
C GLU A 146 -29.60 -18.97 -12.36
N ASN A 147 -28.55 -19.75 -11.99
CA ASN A 147 -27.90 -20.66 -12.91
C ASN A 147 -28.86 -21.82 -13.32
N THR A 148 -29.60 -22.37 -12.35
CA THR A 148 -30.63 -23.37 -12.59
C THR A 148 -31.70 -22.82 -13.52
N ASN A 149 -32.19 -21.62 -13.29
CA ASN A 149 -33.14 -20.94 -14.14
C ASN A 149 -32.64 -20.77 -15.58
N ARG A 150 -31.36 -20.43 -15.74
CA ARG A 150 -30.71 -20.33 -17.06
C ARG A 150 -30.70 -21.69 -17.76
N THR A 151 -30.32 -22.75 -17.07
CA THR A 151 -30.32 -24.12 -17.62
C THR A 151 -31.72 -24.56 -18.05
N ILE A 152 -32.75 -24.33 -17.18
CA ILE A 152 -34.14 -24.66 -17.53
C ILE A 152 -34.63 -23.93 -18.80
N ARG A 153 -34.31 -22.63 -18.91
CA ARG A 153 -34.64 -21.86 -20.11
C ARG A 153 -33.98 -22.42 -21.37
N GLN A 154 -32.69 -22.74 -21.29
CA GLN A 154 -31.94 -23.33 -22.41
C GLN A 154 -32.52 -24.69 -22.83
N GLN A 155 -32.89 -25.54 -21.88
CA GLN A 155 -33.55 -26.83 -22.14
C GLN A 155 -34.93 -26.64 -22.80
N TYR A 156 -35.69 -25.67 -22.30
CA TYR A 156 -37.01 -25.35 -22.88
C TYR A 156 -36.89 -24.81 -24.30
N ASP A 157 -35.96 -23.90 -24.56
CA ASP A 157 -35.72 -23.35 -25.91
C ASP A 157 -35.27 -24.46 -26.89
N SER A 158 -34.45 -25.41 -26.43
CA SER A 158 -34.04 -26.58 -27.21
C SER A 158 -35.23 -27.47 -27.54
N THR A 159 -36.09 -27.77 -26.54
CA THR A 159 -37.30 -28.58 -26.75
C THR A 159 -38.28 -27.92 -27.70
N LEU A 160 -38.41 -26.58 -27.62
CA LEU A 160 -39.25 -25.81 -28.55
C LEU A 160 -38.74 -25.90 -29.99
N LEU A 161 -37.42 -25.83 -30.17
CA LEU A 161 -36.79 -26.00 -31.50
C LEU A 161 -36.99 -27.41 -32.07
N GLU A 162 -36.92 -28.45 -31.22
CA GLU A 162 -37.20 -29.84 -31.59
C GLU A 162 -38.67 -30.02 -31.99
N GLU A 163 -39.63 -29.38 -31.32
CA GLU A 163 -41.04 -29.39 -31.63
C GLU A 163 -41.33 -28.68 -32.95
N ILE A 164 -40.67 -27.55 -33.23
CA ILE A 164 -40.74 -26.83 -34.48
C ILE A 164 -40.17 -27.66 -35.65
N ALA A 165 -39.13 -28.47 -35.36
CA ALA A 165 -38.49 -29.36 -36.32
C ALA A 165 -39.30 -30.68 -36.59
N GLU A 166 -40.50 -30.83 -35.99
CA GLU A 166 -41.36 -32.02 -36.07
C GLU A 166 -40.69 -33.33 -35.62
N GLN A 167 -39.72 -33.23 -34.68
CA GLN A 167 -39.09 -34.41 -34.10
C GLN A 167 -40.06 -35.14 -33.16
N PRO A 168 -40.15 -36.49 -33.25
CA PRO A 168 -40.97 -37.26 -32.32
C PRO A 168 -40.51 -37.06 -30.89
N ARG A 169 -41.45 -36.83 -29.94
CA ARG A 169 -41.15 -36.61 -28.50
C ARG A 169 -40.32 -37.70 -27.86
N GLU A 170 -40.39 -38.93 -28.38
CA GLU A 170 -39.60 -40.08 -27.93
C GLU A 170 -38.10 -39.96 -28.22
N GLN A 171 -37.75 -39.10 -29.16
CA GLN A 171 -36.36 -38.80 -29.57
C GLN A 171 -35.85 -37.47 -29.01
N SER A 172 -36.66 -36.73 -28.27
CA SER A 172 -36.24 -35.48 -27.62
C SER A 172 -35.19 -35.74 -26.53
N ILE A 173 -34.09 -35.01 -26.57
CA ILE A 173 -33.00 -35.05 -25.61
C ILE A 173 -33.47 -34.49 -24.25
N ASN A 174 -34.44 -33.57 -24.27
CA ASN A 174 -34.96 -32.89 -23.06
C ASN A 174 -36.47 -33.15 -22.92
N GLN A 175 -36.84 -34.04 -21.98
CA GLN A 175 -38.25 -34.37 -21.74
C GLN A 175 -39.03 -33.42 -20.83
N THR A 176 -38.48 -32.19 -20.60
CA THR A 176 -39.10 -31.22 -19.69
C THR A 176 -40.34 -30.58 -20.37
N SER A 177 -41.50 -30.79 -19.79
CA SER A 177 -42.74 -30.14 -20.31
C SER A 177 -42.68 -28.63 -20.00
N ALA A 178 -43.23 -27.84 -20.91
CA ALA A 178 -43.34 -26.38 -20.74
C ALA A 178 -44.00 -25.99 -19.40
N ALA A 179 -45.02 -26.75 -18.98
CA ALA A 179 -45.70 -26.53 -17.72
C ALA A 179 -44.80 -26.74 -16.51
N GLN A 180 -43.96 -27.79 -16.53
CA GLN A 180 -43.00 -28.06 -15.45
C GLN A 180 -41.90 -27.02 -15.41
N ALA A 181 -41.33 -26.66 -16.56
CA ALA A 181 -40.31 -25.60 -16.65
C ALA A 181 -40.84 -24.27 -16.08
N LYS A 182 -42.06 -23.86 -16.48
CA LYS A 182 -42.72 -22.67 -15.96
C LYS A 182 -42.88 -22.72 -14.42
N THR A 183 -43.44 -23.82 -13.91
CA THR A 183 -43.67 -23.98 -12.46
C THR A 183 -42.37 -23.88 -11.69
N THR A 184 -41.31 -24.55 -12.15
CA THR A 184 -40.00 -24.50 -11.49
C THR A 184 -39.38 -23.11 -11.55
N LEU A 185 -39.47 -22.41 -12.70
CA LEU A 185 -39.00 -21.04 -12.84
C LEU A 185 -39.74 -20.07 -11.90
N ASP A 186 -41.08 -20.21 -11.80
CA ASP A 186 -41.88 -19.39 -10.88
C ASP A 186 -41.53 -19.65 -9.42
N GLN A 187 -41.34 -20.92 -9.01
CA GLN A 187 -40.87 -21.29 -7.69
C GLN A 187 -39.46 -20.73 -7.37
N ASN A 188 -38.52 -20.89 -8.29
CA ASN A 188 -37.16 -20.36 -8.09
C ASN A 188 -37.17 -18.84 -8.02
N ASN A 189 -37.95 -18.15 -8.86
CA ASN A 189 -38.07 -16.71 -8.80
C ASN A 189 -38.68 -16.21 -7.48
N ALA A 190 -39.69 -16.92 -6.95
CA ALA A 190 -40.25 -16.62 -5.63
C ALA A 190 -39.19 -16.80 -4.52
N GLN A 191 -38.42 -17.88 -4.56
CA GLN A 191 -37.30 -18.11 -3.62
C GLN A 191 -36.23 -17.01 -3.75
N ILE A 192 -35.82 -16.65 -4.96
CA ILE A 192 -34.84 -15.54 -5.18
C ILE A 192 -35.35 -14.24 -4.58
N ASN A 193 -36.62 -13.91 -4.76
CA ASN A 193 -37.20 -12.71 -4.17
C ASN A 193 -37.20 -12.74 -2.63
N THR A 194 -37.54 -13.87 -2.03
CA THR A 194 -37.46 -14.05 -0.55
C THR A 194 -36.01 -13.86 -0.08
N LEU A 195 -35.04 -14.53 -0.72
CA LEU A 195 -33.65 -14.39 -0.37
C LEU A 195 -33.12 -12.96 -0.53
N LYS A 196 -33.58 -12.21 -1.54
CA LYS A 196 -33.22 -10.79 -1.71
C LYS A 196 -33.75 -9.92 -0.57
N VAL A 197 -34.97 -10.17 -0.10
CA VAL A 197 -35.53 -9.48 1.07
C VAL A 197 -34.73 -9.81 2.33
N GLU A 198 -34.43 -11.09 2.56
CA GLU A 198 -33.61 -11.53 3.69
C GLU A 198 -32.21 -10.92 3.66
N ILE A 199 -31.56 -10.84 2.48
CA ILE A 199 -30.28 -10.15 2.29
C ILE A 199 -30.38 -8.67 2.65
N SER A 200 -31.47 -7.99 2.24
CA SER A 200 -31.66 -6.59 2.59
C SER A 200 -31.83 -6.38 4.09
N THR A 201 -32.55 -7.30 4.76
CA THR A 201 -32.69 -7.32 6.22
C THR A 201 -31.36 -7.50 6.93
N LEU A 202 -30.56 -8.50 6.50
CA LEU A 202 -29.22 -8.76 7.06
C LEU A 202 -28.26 -7.60 6.84
N LYS A 203 -28.32 -6.93 5.67
CA LYS A 203 -27.53 -5.69 5.43
C LYS A 203 -27.90 -4.58 6.39
N ASN A 204 -29.18 -4.37 6.63
CA ASN A 204 -29.66 -3.39 7.60
C ASN A 204 -29.27 -3.76 9.03
N GLU A 205 -29.37 -5.06 9.40
CA GLU A 205 -28.96 -5.55 10.70
C GLU A 205 -27.46 -5.31 10.92
N LEU A 206 -26.62 -5.62 9.94
CA LEU A 206 -25.17 -5.39 10.00
C LEU A 206 -24.84 -3.91 10.18
N THR A 207 -25.48 -3.01 9.44
CA THR A 207 -25.20 -1.57 9.52
C THR A 207 -25.82 -0.92 10.75
N SER A 208 -26.93 -1.47 11.30
CA SER A 208 -27.59 -0.94 12.50
C SER A 208 -27.06 -1.54 13.80
N ALA A 209 -26.15 -2.52 13.76
CA ALA A 209 -25.48 -3.03 14.94
C ALA A 209 -24.76 -1.90 15.70
N PRO A 210 -24.78 -1.89 17.04
CA PRO A 210 -24.24 -0.79 17.83
C PRO A 210 -22.76 -0.48 17.53
N GLU A 211 -21.95 -1.52 17.29
CA GLU A 211 -20.55 -1.39 16.94
C GLU A 211 -20.39 -0.76 15.54
N SER A 212 -21.25 -1.13 14.60
CA SER A 212 -21.28 -0.56 13.25
C SER A 212 -21.70 0.89 13.27
N GLN A 213 -22.71 1.23 14.07
CA GLN A 213 -23.16 2.61 14.24
C GLN A 213 -22.08 3.48 14.87
N ALA A 214 -21.40 3.00 15.93
CA ALA A 214 -20.30 3.73 16.55
C ALA A 214 -19.17 4.03 15.56
N PHE A 215 -18.87 3.10 14.66
CA PHE A 215 -17.88 3.31 13.61
C PHE A 215 -18.36 4.29 12.55
N LEU A 216 -19.61 4.18 12.08
CA LEU A 216 -20.20 5.09 11.09
C LEU A 216 -20.32 6.52 11.66
N ASP A 217 -20.69 6.66 12.93
CA ASP A 217 -20.74 7.95 13.62
C ASP A 217 -19.36 8.61 13.66
N LEU A 218 -18.30 7.83 13.94
CA LEU A 218 -16.92 8.33 13.89
C LEU A 218 -16.57 8.82 12.49
N LEU A 219 -16.91 8.06 11.45
CA LEU A 219 -16.64 8.40 10.05
C LEU A 219 -17.35 9.69 9.61
N GLN A 220 -18.51 9.99 10.19
CA GLN A 220 -19.28 11.19 9.89
C GLN A 220 -18.80 12.42 10.66
N GLN A 221 -17.96 12.27 11.70
CA GLN A 221 -17.44 13.38 12.47
C GLN A 221 -16.48 14.24 11.64
N GLU A 222 -16.95 15.41 11.22
CA GLU A 222 -16.20 16.37 10.42
C GLU A 222 -14.93 16.84 11.13
N THR A 223 -15.01 17.17 12.40
CA THR A 223 -13.88 17.68 13.19
C THR A 223 -12.77 16.62 13.36
N ALA A 224 -13.14 15.36 13.55
CA ALA A 224 -12.20 14.26 13.67
C ALA A 224 -11.47 14.02 12.32
N PHE A 225 -12.23 13.98 11.23
CA PHE A 225 -11.65 13.85 9.89
C PHE A 225 -10.70 14.99 9.55
N GLN A 226 -11.11 16.25 9.76
CA GLN A 226 -10.26 17.42 9.51
C GLN A 226 -8.96 17.38 10.32
N THR A 227 -9.02 16.91 11.56
CA THR A 227 -7.82 16.74 12.39
C THR A 227 -6.86 15.72 11.80
N VAL A 228 -7.36 14.57 11.33
CA VAL A 228 -6.56 13.54 10.67
C VAL A 228 -6.00 14.06 9.35
N GLU A 229 -6.82 14.71 8.53
CA GLU A 229 -6.41 15.25 7.23
C GLU A 229 -5.32 16.32 7.37
N GLN A 230 -5.50 17.29 8.28
CA GLN A 230 -4.50 18.34 8.54
C GLN A 230 -3.21 17.73 9.09
N GLY A 231 -3.34 16.76 10.00
CA GLY A 231 -2.20 16.03 10.55
C GLY A 231 -1.42 15.30 9.46
N TYR A 232 -2.11 14.56 8.59
CA TYR A 232 -1.50 13.86 7.46
C TYR A 232 -0.82 14.83 6.48
N LYS A 233 -1.51 15.90 6.06
CA LYS A 233 -0.96 16.90 5.13
C LYS A 233 0.27 17.59 5.73
N ARG A 234 0.24 17.93 7.02
CA ARG A 234 1.39 18.51 7.73
C ARG A 234 2.55 17.52 7.82
N ALA A 235 2.29 16.27 8.18
CA ALA A 235 3.31 15.23 8.20
C ALA A 235 3.93 15.02 6.80
N ALA A 236 3.10 14.92 5.76
CA ALA A 236 3.55 14.75 4.37
C ALA A 236 4.40 15.93 3.88
N PHE A 237 4.07 17.16 4.27
CA PHE A 237 4.85 18.36 3.93
C PHE A 237 6.24 18.34 4.57
N TRP A 238 6.34 17.99 5.85
CA TRP A 238 7.60 18.02 6.60
C TRP A 238 8.45 16.77 6.42
N TYR A 239 7.88 15.64 6.05
CA TYR A 239 8.57 14.35 5.96
C TYR A 239 9.84 14.39 5.09
N PRO A 240 9.87 14.98 3.89
CA PRO A 240 11.08 15.07 3.09
C PRO A 240 12.20 15.86 3.78
N SER A 241 11.82 16.92 4.51
CA SER A 241 12.77 17.75 5.26
C SER A 241 13.36 16.97 6.45
N ILE A 242 12.53 16.20 7.15
CA ILE A 242 12.96 15.33 8.25
C ILE A 242 13.93 14.26 7.73
N GLN A 243 13.60 13.60 6.62
CA GLN A 243 14.50 12.63 5.98
C GLN A 243 15.86 13.26 5.64
N LEU A 244 15.85 14.47 5.09
CA LEU A 244 17.09 15.19 4.76
C LEU A 244 17.92 15.50 5.99
N VAL A 245 17.29 15.88 7.10
CA VAL A 245 18.00 16.11 8.39
C VAL A 245 18.66 14.82 8.88
N PHE A 246 17.97 13.70 8.88
CA PHE A 246 18.57 12.41 9.28
C PHE A 246 19.72 12.00 8.36
N GLN A 247 19.57 12.16 7.07
CA GLN A 247 20.64 11.92 6.11
C GLN A 247 21.86 12.84 6.35
N ALA A 248 21.62 14.11 6.68
CA ALA A 248 22.68 15.06 7.00
C ALA A 248 23.40 14.69 8.30
N ILE A 249 22.69 14.27 9.34
CA ILE A 249 23.27 13.78 10.60
C ILE A 249 24.22 12.60 10.35
N PHE A 250 23.92 11.74 9.39
CA PHE A 250 24.78 10.62 9.00
C PHE A 250 25.97 11.06 8.14
N LEU A 251 25.73 11.90 7.12
CA LEU A 251 26.75 12.27 6.15
C LEU A 251 27.76 13.29 6.69
N ILE A 252 27.35 14.25 7.52
CA ILE A 252 28.24 15.32 8.00
C ILE A 252 29.45 14.77 8.77
N PRO A 253 29.31 13.85 9.74
CA PRO A 253 30.45 13.24 10.42
C PRO A 253 31.40 12.51 9.46
N LEU A 254 30.86 11.80 8.46
CA LEU A 254 31.65 11.07 7.48
C LEU A 254 32.46 12.03 6.59
N ILE A 255 31.84 13.13 6.15
CA ILE A 255 32.49 14.18 5.36
C ILE A 255 33.59 14.86 6.18
N VAL A 256 33.28 15.21 7.44
CA VAL A 256 34.28 15.84 8.36
C VAL A 256 35.44 14.89 8.62
N GLY A 257 35.17 13.60 8.86
CA GLY A 257 36.19 12.57 9.06
C GLY A 257 37.09 12.39 7.83
N ALA A 258 36.48 12.32 6.64
CA ALA A 258 37.23 12.23 5.38
C ALA A 258 38.08 13.47 5.10
N LEU A 259 37.54 14.66 5.40
CA LEU A 259 38.27 15.92 5.25
C LEU A 259 39.44 16.03 6.24
N ALA A 260 39.24 15.63 7.49
CA ALA A 260 40.31 15.59 8.52
C ALA A 260 41.39 14.58 8.11
N GLY A 261 40.99 13.38 7.68
CA GLY A 261 41.94 12.37 7.18
C GLY A 261 42.76 12.87 6.00
N TYR A 262 42.10 13.54 5.04
CA TYR A 262 42.77 14.16 3.90
C TYR A 262 43.78 15.24 4.31
N THR A 263 43.40 16.16 5.17
CA THR A 263 44.30 17.26 5.63
C THR A 263 45.47 16.74 6.44
N LEU A 264 45.25 15.77 7.33
CA LEU A 264 46.31 15.13 8.10
C LEU A 264 47.28 14.35 7.21
N ALA A 265 46.74 13.55 6.28
CA ALA A 265 47.59 12.79 5.36
C ALA A 265 48.45 13.69 4.47
N GLN A 266 47.95 14.83 4.05
CA GLN A 266 48.74 15.83 3.34
C GLN A 266 49.83 16.43 4.21
N ARG A 267 49.53 16.73 5.49
CA ARG A 267 50.50 17.31 6.42
C ARG A 267 51.65 16.35 6.75
N TYR A 268 51.35 15.04 6.82
CA TYR A 268 52.35 14.02 7.11
C TYR A 268 52.94 13.35 5.86
N HIS A 269 52.68 13.89 4.67
CA HIS A 269 53.15 13.38 3.37
C HIS A 269 52.75 11.91 3.04
N HIS A 270 51.68 11.42 3.64
CA HIS A 270 51.14 10.09 3.35
C HIS A 270 50.22 10.10 2.09
N GLY A 271 50.82 10.05 0.91
CA GLY A 271 50.12 10.21 -0.36
C GLY A 271 48.99 9.20 -0.58
N LEU A 272 49.15 7.94 -0.16
CA LEU A 272 48.13 6.91 -0.30
C LEU A 272 46.90 7.17 0.56
N ILE A 273 47.10 7.57 1.83
CA ILE A 273 46.01 7.92 2.76
C ILE A 273 45.27 9.17 2.24
N ALA A 274 46.02 10.16 1.74
CA ALA A 274 45.42 11.34 1.14
C ALA A 274 44.53 11.00 -0.06
N LEU A 275 44.96 10.06 -0.90
CA LEU A 275 44.18 9.60 -2.04
C LEU A 275 42.89 8.91 -1.60
N ILE A 276 42.97 7.95 -0.67
CA ILE A 276 41.80 7.22 -0.15
C ILE A 276 40.80 8.23 0.48
N SER A 277 41.29 9.14 1.35
CA SER A 277 40.43 10.14 1.98
C SER A 277 39.77 11.08 0.96
N TRP A 278 40.45 11.38 -0.15
CA TRP A 278 39.88 12.14 -1.26
C TRP A 278 38.76 11.38 -1.96
N HIS A 279 38.95 10.08 -2.24
CA HIS A 279 37.89 9.23 -2.82
C HIS A 279 36.67 9.13 -1.91
N LEU A 280 36.87 8.90 -0.60
CA LEU A 280 35.79 8.91 0.40
C LEU A 280 35.02 10.22 0.41
N LEU A 281 35.75 11.36 0.39
CA LEU A 281 35.10 12.67 0.36
C LEU A 281 34.20 12.82 -0.88
N VAL A 282 34.67 12.33 -2.01
CA VAL A 282 33.89 12.32 -3.26
C VAL A 282 32.64 11.48 -3.12
N ILE A 283 32.78 10.26 -2.63
CA ILE A 283 31.68 9.31 -2.44
C ILE A 283 30.60 9.94 -1.56
N PHE A 284 30.99 10.59 -0.45
CA PHE A 284 30.04 11.22 0.47
C PHE A 284 29.36 12.48 -0.11
N PHE A 285 29.95 13.13 -1.12
CA PHE A 285 29.31 14.26 -1.78
C PHE A 285 28.32 13.84 -2.89
N ILE A 286 28.42 12.62 -3.43
CA ILE A 286 27.52 12.14 -4.49
C ILE A 286 26.03 12.17 -4.05
N PRO A 287 25.65 11.65 -2.86
CA PRO A 287 24.26 11.67 -2.42
C PRO A 287 23.69 13.06 -2.14
N LEU A 288 24.56 14.06 -1.92
CA LEU A 288 24.15 15.46 -1.71
C LEU A 288 23.79 16.18 -3.01
N ILE A 289 24.06 15.58 -4.17
CA ILE A 289 23.65 16.16 -5.46
C ILE A 289 22.15 15.92 -5.59
N PRO A 290 21.30 16.98 -5.54
CA PRO A 290 19.86 16.78 -5.59
C PRO A 290 19.52 16.14 -6.94
N GLU A 291 19.07 14.91 -6.92
CA GLU A 291 18.29 14.37 -8.03
C GLU A 291 17.05 15.25 -8.14
N LYS A 292 16.91 15.96 -9.24
CA LYS A 292 15.65 16.60 -9.59
C LYS A 292 14.63 15.49 -9.77
N ARG A 293 13.93 15.14 -8.70
CA ARG A 293 12.70 14.36 -8.80
C ARG A 293 11.72 15.25 -9.55
N TYR A 294 11.54 14.96 -10.83
CA TYR A 294 10.40 15.48 -11.57
C TYR A 294 9.15 14.88 -10.92
N VAL A 295 8.44 15.70 -10.15
CA VAL A 295 7.09 15.41 -9.66
C VAL A 295 6.13 15.60 -10.83
#